data_e093ee26c6ab31fcef20d8a5c435b2fe
#
_entry.id   e093ee26c6ab31fcef20d8a5c435b2fe
#
_cell.length_a   1.000
_cell.length_b   1.000
_cell.length_c   1.000
_cell.angle_alpha   90.00
_cell.angle_beta   90.00
_cell.angle_gamma   90.00
#
_symmetry.space_group_name_H-M   'P 1'
#
loop_
_entity.id
_entity.type
_entity.pdbx_description
1 polymer ?
#
loop_
_entity_poly.entity_id
_entity_poly.type
_entity_poly.pdbx_seq_one_letter_code
_entity_poly.pdbx_strand_id
1 'polypeptide(L)'
;ITLILYGSYVVLTDRYLGTLQNRALVRATLYTGTISKVLQTYGMASALITQDRNLVSVLTGGPNEQTQLVLGALQTEINARNLHLYTSAGQLAATTAPNGLPDINHTAAPYFESSLGTDISIFATVAVSNSDQRFLFARRITQRGTILGVVVLELDLAPLQAEWATSQNQIFVTNADDLILLSSRAEWRYRLLSTFFEASFRPDTMRRLNLLPILQLGPTDVGQQVEIDGEIYLQIEQDLDFRGWKLTYLAPTIDATARVNAVLALEIMVLALA
;
A
#
# COMPACT_ATOMS: atom_id res chain seq x y z
N ILE A 1 -43.26 -6.62 -24.19
CA ILE A 1 -42.41 -5.42 -23.93
C ILE A 1 -41.63 -5.62 -22.64
N THR A 2 -42.25 -5.86 -21.50
CA THR A 2 -41.58 -5.99 -20.19
C THR A 2 -40.51 -7.10 -20.16
N LEU A 3 -40.79 -8.25 -20.81
CA LEU A 3 -39.86 -9.38 -20.88
C LEU A 3 -38.62 -9.07 -21.75
N ILE A 4 -38.82 -8.31 -22.83
CA ILE A 4 -37.72 -7.84 -23.69
C ILE A 4 -36.84 -6.86 -22.93
N LEU A 5 -37.41 -5.86 -22.28
CA LEU A 5 -36.68 -4.87 -21.48
C LEU A 5 -35.91 -5.53 -20.32
N TYR A 6 -36.50 -6.52 -19.65
CA TYR A 6 -35.82 -7.27 -18.60
C TYR A 6 -34.63 -8.07 -19.16
N GLY A 7 -34.84 -8.77 -20.30
CA GLY A 7 -33.78 -9.49 -20.98
C GLY A 7 -32.62 -8.55 -21.41
N SER A 8 -32.94 -7.41 -22.01
CA SER A 8 -31.99 -6.37 -22.37
C SER A 8 -31.23 -5.84 -21.15
N TYR A 9 -31.94 -5.56 -20.05
CA TYR A 9 -31.32 -5.11 -18.79
C TYR A 9 -30.29 -6.12 -18.30
N VAL A 10 -30.62 -7.39 -18.21
CA VAL A 10 -29.70 -8.44 -17.73
C VAL A 10 -28.47 -8.54 -18.63
N VAL A 11 -28.65 -8.62 -19.94
CA VAL A 11 -27.55 -8.76 -20.91
C VAL A 11 -26.67 -7.53 -20.92
N LEU A 12 -27.23 -6.32 -20.87
CA LEU A 12 -26.46 -5.08 -20.84
C LEU A 12 -25.66 -4.95 -19.54
N THR A 13 -26.29 -5.24 -18.40
CA THR A 13 -25.64 -5.19 -17.10
C THR A 13 -24.44 -6.13 -17.04
N ASP A 14 -24.63 -7.39 -17.45
CA ASP A 14 -23.56 -8.38 -17.50
C ASP A 14 -22.41 -7.92 -18.43
N ARG A 15 -22.73 -7.44 -19.62
CA ARG A 15 -21.72 -6.95 -20.58
C ARG A 15 -20.94 -5.74 -20.07
N TYR A 16 -21.61 -4.76 -19.47
CA TYR A 16 -20.92 -3.55 -18.97
C TYR A 16 -20.11 -3.84 -17.72
N LEU A 17 -20.64 -4.65 -16.78
CA LEU A 17 -19.91 -5.07 -15.60
C LEU A 17 -18.72 -5.98 -15.96
N GLY A 18 -18.87 -6.91 -16.92
CA GLY A 18 -17.77 -7.73 -17.40
C GLY A 18 -16.64 -6.90 -18.03
N THR A 19 -16.99 -5.85 -18.79
CA THR A 19 -16.02 -4.92 -19.33
C THR A 19 -15.31 -4.13 -18.20
N LEU A 20 -16.06 -3.71 -17.18
CA LEU A 20 -15.53 -3.02 -16.00
C LEU A 20 -14.57 -3.93 -15.23
N GLN A 21 -14.95 -5.19 -15.01
CA GLN A 21 -14.14 -6.21 -14.34
C GLN A 21 -12.79 -6.42 -15.06
N ASN A 22 -12.81 -6.62 -16.36
CA ASN A 22 -11.58 -6.82 -17.13
C ASN A 22 -10.63 -5.62 -17.02
N ARG A 23 -11.15 -4.40 -17.11
CA ARG A 23 -10.36 -3.17 -16.93
C ARG A 23 -9.84 -3.03 -15.51
N ALA A 24 -10.66 -3.35 -14.51
CA ALA A 24 -10.30 -3.30 -13.11
C ALA A 24 -9.20 -4.32 -12.79
N LEU A 25 -9.29 -5.54 -13.33
CA LEU A 25 -8.28 -6.58 -13.17
C LEU A 25 -6.92 -6.16 -13.75
N VAL A 26 -6.92 -5.62 -14.97
CA VAL A 26 -5.66 -5.12 -15.59
C VAL A 26 -5.05 -4.02 -14.74
N ARG A 27 -5.85 -3.06 -14.26
CA ARG A 27 -5.35 -1.98 -13.40
C ARG A 27 -4.85 -2.48 -12.06
N ALA A 28 -5.60 -3.38 -11.40
CA ALA A 28 -5.16 -4.01 -10.16
C ALA A 28 -3.80 -4.70 -10.32
N THR A 29 -3.62 -5.46 -11.40
CA THR A 29 -2.35 -6.13 -11.72
C THR A 29 -1.20 -5.11 -11.93
N LEU A 30 -1.45 -4.00 -12.61
CA LEU A 30 -0.43 -2.95 -12.79
C LEU A 30 -0.03 -2.33 -11.44
N TYR A 31 -0.99 -2.00 -10.58
CA TYR A 31 -0.70 -1.43 -9.26
C TYR A 31 0.03 -2.43 -8.36
N THR A 32 -0.38 -3.71 -8.36
CA THR A 32 0.31 -4.80 -7.64
C THR A 32 1.76 -4.91 -8.10
N GLY A 33 2.00 -4.92 -9.40
CA GLY A 33 3.35 -4.96 -9.98
C GLY A 33 4.19 -3.74 -9.59
N THR A 34 3.60 -2.53 -9.57
CA THR A 34 4.29 -1.31 -9.17
C THR A 34 4.72 -1.37 -7.70
N ILE A 35 3.82 -1.76 -6.79
CA ILE A 35 4.13 -1.87 -5.36
C ILE A 35 5.22 -2.93 -5.13
N SER A 36 5.07 -4.11 -5.72
CA SER A 36 6.05 -5.21 -5.59
C SER A 36 7.42 -4.77 -6.07
N LYS A 37 7.49 -4.06 -7.20
CA LYS A 37 8.76 -3.51 -7.72
C LYS A 37 9.37 -2.48 -6.77
N VAL A 38 8.58 -1.57 -6.21
CA VAL A 38 9.06 -0.58 -5.24
C VAL A 38 9.64 -1.27 -4.01
N LEU A 39 8.90 -2.19 -3.39
CA LEU A 39 9.36 -2.93 -2.22
C LEU A 39 10.63 -3.74 -2.50
N GLN A 40 10.69 -4.41 -3.65
CA GLN A 40 11.87 -5.15 -4.08
C GLN A 40 13.07 -4.23 -4.28
N THR A 41 12.88 -3.07 -4.90
CA THR A 41 13.94 -2.09 -5.13
C THR A 41 14.55 -1.61 -3.82
N TYR A 42 13.72 -1.25 -2.83
CA TYR A 42 14.21 -0.84 -1.51
C TYR A 42 14.90 -1.99 -0.76
N GLY A 43 14.38 -3.22 -0.87
CA GLY A 43 15.01 -4.40 -0.29
C GLY A 43 16.40 -4.66 -0.88
N MET A 44 16.56 -4.53 -2.20
CA MET A 44 17.88 -4.64 -2.87
C MET A 44 18.80 -3.47 -2.52
N ALA A 45 18.27 -2.24 -2.51
CA ALA A 45 19.03 -1.06 -2.14
C ALA A 45 19.60 -1.18 -0.72
N SER A 46 18.82 -1.65 0.25
CA SER A 46 19.31 -1.88 1.60
C SER A 46 20.50 -2.88 1.66
N ALA A 47 20.54 -3.85 0.74
CA ALA A 47 21.66 -4.79 0.63
C ALA A 47 22.90 -4.15 -0.01
N LEU A 48 22.72 -3.32 -1.04
CA LEU A 48 23.82 -2.62 -1.71
C LEU A 48 24.47 -1.59 -0.82
N ILE A 49 23.70 -0.82 -0.06
CA ILE A 49 24.20 0.19 0.88
C ILE A 49 25.18 -0.43 1.90
N THR A 50 24.95 -1.65 2.35
CA THR A 50 25.83 -2.32 3.32
C THR A 50 27.23 -2.62 2.78
N GLN A 51 27.44 -2.53 1.47
CA GLN A 51 28.72 -2.75 0.80
C GLN A 51 29.49 -1.45 0.53
N ASP A 52 28.89 -0.29 0.83
CA ASP A 52 29.56 1.01 0.63
C ASP A 52 30.75 1.17 1.56
N ARG A 53 31.92 1.45 0.97
CA ARG A 53 33.19 1.56 1.70
C ARG A 53 33.23 2.74 2.67
N ASN A 54 32.52 3.82 2.34
CA ASN A 54 32.50 5.01 3.20
C ASN A 54 31.71 4.72 4.48
N LEU A 55 30.57 4.02 4.38
CA LEU A 55 29.78 3.63 5.53
C LEU A 55 30.52 2.64 6.42
N VAL A 56 31.23 1.68 5.83
CA VAL A 56 32.11 0.76 6.56
C VAL A 56 33.22 1.52 7.26
N SER A 57 33.86 2.50 6.60
CA SER A 57 34.94 3.34 7.17
C SER A 57 34.45 4.08 8.40
N VAL A 58 33.28 4.68 8.35
CA VAL A 58 32.71 5.43 9.51
C VAL A 58 32.49 4.52 10.71
N LEU A 59 31.96 3.33 10.52
CA LEU A 59 31.74 2.38 11.59
C LEU A 59 33.04 1.81 12.17
N THR A 60 34.18 1.97 11.48
CA THR A 60 35.51 1.55 11.92
C THR A 60 36.37 2.70 12.45
N GLY A 61 35.79 3.89 12.69
CA GLY A 61 36.47 5.05 13.27
C GLY A 61 37.12 5.98 12.24
N GLY A 62 36.75 5.88 10.97
CA GLY A 62 37.16 6.78 9.90
C GLY A 62 36.55 8.20 10.03
N PRO A 63 37.02 9.17 9.22
CA PRO A 63 36.55 10.55 9.26
C PRO A 63 35.04 10.65 8.95
N ASN A 64 34.33 11.40 9.80
CA ASN A 64 32.87 11.50 9.77
C ASN A 64 32.34 12.58 8.81
N GLU A 65 33.16 13.51 8.35
CA GLU A 65 32.74 14.69 7.58
C GLU A 65 32.12 14.34 6.20
N GLN A 66 32.59 13.28 5.57
CA GLN A 66 32.08 12.84 4.27
C GLN A 66 30.83 11.94 4.38
N THR A 67 30.55 11.39 5.54
CA THR A 67 29.46 10.41 5.74
C THR A 67 28.10 11.01 5.48
N GLN A 68 27.89 12.23 5.98
CA GLN A 68 26.62 12.95 5.77
C GLN A 68 26.35 13.19 4.28
N LEU A 69 27.38 13.55 3.52
CA LEU A 69 27.27 13.76 2.07
C LEU A 69 26.98 12.44 1.34
N VAL A 70 27.65 11.35 1.72
CA VAL A 70 27.43 10.02 1.13
C VAL A 70 26.02 9.52 1.44
N LEU A 71 25.58 9.62 2.69
CA LEU A 71 24.21 9.23 3.07
C LEU A 71 23.16 10.06 2.33
N GLY A 72 23.36 11.38 2.21
CA GLY A 72 22.47 12.26 1.48
C GLY A 72 22.40 11.93 -0.02
N ALA A 73 23.54 11.61 -0.63
CA ALA A 73 23.59 11.15 -2.02
C ALA A 73 22.84 9.82 -2.21
N LEU A 74 23.09 8.84 -1.36
CA LEU A 74 22.39 7.54 -1.36
C LEU A 74 20.89 7.71 -1.13
N GLN A 75 20.48 8.56 -0.18
CA GLN A 75 19.07 8.88 0.06
C GLN A 75 18.38 9.39 -1.21
N THR A 76 19.04 10.33 -1.90
CA THR A 76 18.51 10.93 -3.12
C THR A 76 18.43 9.92 -4.26
N GLU A 77 19.50 9.13 -4.45
CA GLU A 77 19.57 8.12 -5.51
C GLU A 77 18.49 7.03 -5.38
N ILE A 78 18.23 6.60 -4.13
CA ILE A 78 17.25 5.55 -3.84
C ILE A 78 15.84 6.13 -3.69
N ASN A 79 15.72 7.45 -3.61
CA ASN A 79 14.48 8.15 -3.26
C ASN A 79 13.92 7.69 -1.90
N ALA A 80 14.81 7.52 -0.92
CA ALA A 80 14.43 7.14 0.43
C ALA A 80 13.96 8.35 1.23
N ARG A 81 13.06 8.11 2.21
CA ARG A 81 12.65 9.15 3.15
C ARG A 81 13.82 9.57 4.04
N ASN A 82 14.44 8.60 4.71
CA ASN A 82 15.63 8.79 5.54
C ASN A 82 16.52 7.56 5.48
N LEU A 83 17.81 7.77 5.79
CA LEU A 83 18.80 6.75 6.04
C LEU A 83 19.42 6.98 7.42
N HIS A 84 19.55 5.90 8.20
CA HIS A 84 20.18 5.94 9.51
C HIS A 84 21.24 4.85 9.59
N LEU A 85 22.41 5.23 10.12
CA LEU A 85 23.53 4.33 10.33
C LEU A 85 23.79 4.21 11.84
N TYR A 86 23.74 2.99 12.34
CA TYR A 86 23.99 2.67 13.74
C TYR A 86 25.22 1.77 13.89
N THR A 87 25.96 1.94 14.97
CA THR A 87 27.00 0.98 15.38
C THR A 87 26.35 -0.33 15.86
N SER A 88 27.13 -1.39 16.00
CA SER A 88 26.65 -2.66 16.58
C SER A 88 26.16 -2.53 18.04
N ALA A 89 26.62 -1.50 18.76
CA ALA A 89 26.16 -1.16 20.09
C ALA A 89 24.87 -0.30 20.11
N GLY A 90 24.29 -0.01 18.94
CA GLY A 90 23.07 0.81 18.81
C GLY A 90 23.29 2.32 18.92
N GLN A 91 24.52 2.80 18.83
CA GLN A 91 24.77 4.24 18.78
C GLN A 91 24.54 4.77 17.37
N LEU A 92 23.87 5.92 17.25
CA LEU A 92 23.66 6.59 15.98
C LEU A 92 25.00 7.14 15.47
N ALA A 93 25.50 6.62 14.37
CA ALA A 93 26.73 7.07 13.73
C ALA A 93 26.50 8.19 12.74
N ALA A 94 25.40 8.10 11.94
CA ALA A 94 25.01 9.13 10.99
C ALA A 94 23.52 8.99 10.61
N THR A 95 22.90 10.08 10.16
CA THR A 95 21.50 10.09 9.74
C THR A 95 21.23 11.20 8.74
N THR A 96 20.31 10.97 7.80
CA THR A 96 19.80 12.01 6.89
C THR A 96 18.51 12.66 7.41
N ALA A 97 18.03 12.25 8.59
CA ALA A 97 16.86 12.85 9.18
C ALA A 97 17.03 14.35 9.42
N PRO A 98 15.98 15.16 9.20
CA PRO A 98 15.98 16.56 9.59
C PRO A 98 16.37 16.72 11.07
N ASN A 99 17.13 17.76 11.40
CA ASN A 99 17.62 18.01 12.77
C ASN A 99 18.64 16.98 13.32
N GLY A 100 19.13 16.06 12.51
CA GLY A 100 20.15 15.09 12.88
C GLY A 100 19.70 14.02 13.88
N LEU A 101 18.39 13.87 14.11
CA LEU A 101 17.81 12.87 15.01
C LEU A 101 16.67 12.12 14.32
N PRO A 102 16.63 10.77 14.42
CA PRO A 102 15.51 9.97 13.95
C PRO A 102 14.25 10.25 14.76
N ASP A 103 13.08 10.25 14.09
CA ASP A 103 11.76 10.35 14.75
C ASP A 103 11.39 9.08 15.54
N ILE A 104 12.11 7.98 15.29
CA ILE A 104 11.85 6.66 15.86
C ILE A 104 13.07 6.21 16.65
N ASN A 105 12.85 5.62 17.82
CA ASN A 105 13.90 4.91 18.53
C ASN A 105 14.12 3.52 17.88
N HIS A 106 14.90 3.49 16.80
CA HIS A 106 15.16 2.28 16.03
C HIS A 106 15.81 1.18 16.85
N THR A 107 16.69 1.52 17.77
CA THR A 107 17.47 0.54 18.56
C THR A 107 16.63 -0.20 19.60
N ALA A 108 15.54 0.39 20.04
CA ALA A 108 14.57 -0.27 20.94
C ALA A 108 13.56 -1.15 20.19
N ALA A 109 13.56 -1.12 18.87
CA ALA A 109 12.56 -1.84 18.08
C ALA A 109 13.01 -3.29 17.78
N PRO A 110 12.10 -4.29 17.79
CA PRO A 110 12.45 -5.70 17.59
C PRO A 110 13.17 -6.00 16.27
N TYR A 111 12.89 -5.24 15.22
CA TYR A 111 13.55 -5.44 13.93
C TYR A 111 15.03 -5.08 13.95
N PHE A 112 15.47 -4.18 14.83
CA PHE A 112 16.88 -3.81 14.98
C PHE A 112 17.68 -5.00 15.49
N GLU A 113 17.24 -5.61 16.57
CA GLU A 113 17.86 -6.83 17.12
C GLU A 113 17.81 -7.98 16.09
N SER A 114 16.66 -8.18 15.46
CA SER A 114 16.52 -9.18 14.40
C SER A 114 17.50 -8.96 13.25
N SER A 115 17.76 -7.71 12.87
CA SER A 115 18.70 -7.38 11.79
C SER A 115 20.16 -7.71 12.15
N LEU A 116 20.55 -7.62 13.42
CA LEU A 116 21.86 -8.05 13.88
C LEU A 116 22.06 -9.57 13.75
N GLY A 117 20.98 -10.35 13.88
CA GLY A 117 21.00 -11.81 13.83
C GLY A 117 21.06 -12.42 12.42
N THR A 118 20.88 -11.64 11.35
CA THR A 118 20.76 -12.18 9.98
C THR A 118 21.42 -11.28 8.92
N ASP A 119 21.83 -11.88 7.79
CA ASP A 119 22.31 -11.16 6.60
C ASP A 119 21.19 -10.74 5.63
N ILE A 120 19.94 -11.03 5.98
CA ILE A 120 18.79 -10.67 5.16
C ILE A 120 18.28 -9.29 5.60
N SER A 121 17.78 -8.52 4.65
CA SER A 121 17.10 -7.26 4.96
C SER A 121 15.78 -7.51 5.69
N ILE A 122 15.64 -6.99 6.88
CA ILE A 122 14.44 -7.09 7.71
C ILE A 122 13.52 -5.92 7.37
N PHE A 123 12.35 -6.22 6.84
CA PHE A 123 11.29 -5.22 6.67
C PHE A 123 10.52 -5.05 7.97
N ALA A 124 10.17 -3.82 8.30
CA ALA A 124 9.29 -3.52 9.42
C ALA A 124 8.35 -2.34 9.09
N THR A 125 7.24 -2.32 9.80
CA THR A 125 6.31 -1.19 9.84
C THR A 125 6.28 -0.67 11.27
N VAL A 126 6.47 0.62 11.45
CA VAL A 126 6.52 1.27 12.77
C VAL A 126 5.54 2.41 12.81
N ALA A 127 4.63 2.39 13.78
CA ALA A 127 3.73 3.50 14.05
C ALA A 127 4.49 4.63 14.76
N VAL A 128 4.53 5.81 14.15
CA VAL A 128 5.05 7.03 14.79
C VAL A 128 3.91 7.73 15.54
N SER A 129 2.72 7.69 14.97
CA SER A 129 1.48 8.19 15.57
C SER A 129 0.28 7.37 15.06
N ASN A 130 -0.92 7.66 15.53
CA ASN A 130 -2.15 7.00 15.06
C ASN A 130 -2.44 7.27 13.57
N SER A 131 -1.78 8.28 12.97
CA SER A 131 -2.00 8.71 11.59
C SER A 131 -0.74 8.64 10.73
N ASP A 132 0.38 8.14 11.26
CA ASP A 132 1.65 8.06 10.54
C ASP A 132 2.38 6.77 10.86
N GLN A 133 2.64 5.98 9.83
CA GLN A 133 3.44 4.76 9.90
C GLN A 133 4.64 4.89 8.97
N ARG A 134 5.75 4.35 9.42
CA ARG A 134 6.98 4.25 8.65
C ARG A 134 7.19 2.81 8.18
N PHE A 135 7.59 2.70 6.95
CA PHE A 135 8.00 1.45 6.32
C PHE A 135 9.50 1.49 6.19
N LEU A 136 10.17 0.45 6.62
CA LEU A 136 11.63 0.45 6.64
C LEU A 136 12.22 -0.92 6.34
N PHE A 137 13.46 -0.89 5.85
CA PHE A 137 14.34 -2.04 5.80
C PHE A 137 15.54 -1.81 6.72
N ALA A 138 15.81 -2.77 7.60
CA ALA A 138 17.01 -2.79 8.43
C ALA A 138 17.92 -3.93 8.00
N ARG A 139 19.22 -3.66 7.88
CA ARG A 139 20.22 -4.67 7.51
C ARG A 139 21.52 -4.42 8.22
N ARG A 140 22.16 -5.51 8.71
CA ARG A 140 23.49 -5.42 9.33
C ARG A 140 24.58 -5.14 8.29
N ILE A 141 25.59 -4.42 8.73
CA ILE A 141 26.82 -4.18 7.99
C ILE A 141 27.89 -5.07 8.61
N THR A 142 28.53 -5.89 7.80
CA THR A 142 29.57 -6.82 8.24
C THR A 142 30.87 -6.59 7.46
N GLN A 143 31.98 -6.73 8.14
CA GLN A 143 33.30 -6.74 7.51
C GLN A 143 34.13 -7.91 8.08
N ARG A 144 34.61 -8.78 7.20
CA ARG A 144 35.41 -9.97 7.57
C ARG A 144 34.75 -10.82 8.67
N GLY A 145 33.43 -10.98 8.63
CA GLY A 145 32.68 -11.75 9.62
C GLY A 145 32.34 -10.99 10.92
N THR A 146 32.82 -9.77 11.10
CA THR A 146 32.50 -8.93 12.27
C THR A 146 31.32 -8.01 11.93
N ILE A 147 30.32 -7.95 12.82
CA ILE A 147 29.20 -7.02 12.70
C ILE A 147 29.67 -5.63 13.14
N LEU A 148 29.65 -4.68 12.22
CA LEU A 148 30.05 -3.28 12.48
C LEU A 148 28.86 -2.44 12.93
N GLY A 149 27.67 -2.70 12.37
CA GLY A 149 26.49 -1.91 12.67
C GLY A 149 25.27 -2.33 11.83
N VAL A 150 24.28 -1.45 11.83
CA VAL A 150 23.01 -1.62 11.10
C VAL A 150 22.72 -0.35 10.30
N VAL A 151 22.34 -0.53 9.05
CA VAL A 151 21.69 0.53 8.26
C VAL A 151 20.18 0.34 8.32
N VAL A 152 19.47 1.44 8.56
CA VAL A 152 18.02 1.50 8.51
C VAL A 152 17.61 2.44 7.38
N LEU A 153 16.89 1.92 6.41
CA LEU A 153 16.37 2.62 5.24
C LEU A 153 14.87 2.85 5.41
N GLU A 154 14.43 4.10 5.56
CA GLU A 154 13.01 4.45 5.58
C GLU A 154 12.49 4.69 4.17
N LEU A 155 11.39 4.03 3.81
CA LEU A 155 10.78 4.13 2.49
C LEU A 155 9.96 5.42 2.37
N ASP A 156 10.02 6.06 1.21
CA ASP A 156 9.07 7.10 0.84
C ASP A 156 7.99 6.52 -0.10
N LEU A 157 6.82 6.22 0.46
CA LEU A 157 5.66 5.75 -0.28
C LEU A 157 4.62 6.86 -0.53
N ALA A 158 4.90 8.10 -0.10
CA ALA A 158 4.00 9.22 -0.29
C ALA A 158 3.75 9.56 -1.77
N PRO A 159 4.77 9.55 -2.66
CA PRO A 159 4.55 9.79 -4.09
C PRO A 159 3.61 8.77 -4.74
N LEU A 160 3.72 7.50 -4.37
CA LEU A 160 2.84 6.44 -4.85
C LEU A 160 1.39 6.68 -4.43
N GLN A 161 1.16 7.04 -3.17
CA GLN A 161 -0.18 7.34 -2.66
C GLN A 161 -0.76 8.63 -3.27
N ALA A 162 0.08 9.63 -3.54
CA ALA A 162 -0.34 10.86 -4.21
C ALA A 162 -0.78 10.59 -5.65
N GLU A 163 -0.08 9.74 -6.38
CA GLU A 163 -0.49 9.28 -7.71
C GLU A 163 -1.87 8.59 -7.68
N TRP A 164 -2.10 7.71 -6.70
CA TRP A 164 -3.39 7.03 -6.54
C TRP A 164 -4.52 7.99 -6.20
N ALA A 165 -4.26 9.00 -5.39
CA ALA A 165 -5.27 9.98 -4.98
C ALA A 165 -5.81 10.81 -6.16
N THR A 166 -5.06 10.91 -7.26
CA THR A 166 -5.53 11.61 -8.49
C THR A 166 -6.45 10.75 -9.35
N SER A 167 -6.53 9.45 -9.10
CA SER A 167 -7.39 8.53 -9.84
C SER A 167 -8.82 8.58 -9.32
N GLN A 168 -9.80 8.35 -10.21
CA GLN A 168 -11.21 8.19 -9.80
C GLN A 168 -11.47 6.84 -9.11
N ASN A 169 -10.52 5.92 -9.20
CA ASN A 169 -10.64 4.59 -8.63
C ASN A 169 -10.08 4.58 -7.21
N GLN A 170 -10.69 3.77 -6.37
CA GLN A 170 -10.23 3.63 -5.00
C GLN A 170 -9.31 2.42 -4.89
N ILE A 171 -8.17 2.63 -4.23
CA ILE A 171 -7.15 1.60 -4.08
C ILE A 171 -6.68 1.64 -2.64
N PHE A 172 -6.53 0.46 -2.06
CA PHE A 172 -5.84 0.33 -0.78
C PHE A 172 -5.06 -0.98 -0.70
N VAL A 173 -4.09 -1.01 0.20
CA VAL A 173 -3.28 -2.19 0.51
C VAL A 173 -3.40 -2.49 1.99
N THR A 174 -3.71 -3.73 2.30
CA THR A 174 -3.77 -4.23 3.68
C THR A 174 -2.61 -5.17 3.98
N ASN A 175 -2.28 -5.28 5.26
CA ASN A 175 -1.43 -6.36 5.77
C ASN A 175 -2.26 -7.63 6.05
N ALA A 176 -1.60 -8.67 6.59
CA ALA A 176 -2.25 -9.92 6.95
C ALA A 176 -3.30 -9.80 8.08
N ASP A 177 -3.29 -8.71 8.82
CA ASP A 177 -4.25 -8.40 9.90
C ASP A 177 -5.39 -7.48 9.43
N ASP A 178 -5.57 -7.33 8.11
CA ASP A 178 -6.55 -6.44 7.48
C ASP A 178 -6.42 -4.95 7.86
N LEU A 179 -5.24 -4.53 8.34
CA LEU A 179 -4.92 -3.12 8.56
C LEU A 179 -4.57 -2.45 7.24
N ILE A 180 -5.25 -1.36 6.89
CA ILE A 180 -4.97 -0.59 5.69
C ILE A 180 -3.66 0.20 5.89
N LEU A 181 -2.63 -0.18 5.15
CA LEU A 181 -1.31 0.45 5.21
C LEU A 181 -1.16 1.61 4.22
N LEU A 182 -1.66 1.43 3.00
CA LEU A 182 -1.60 2.40 1.91
C LEU A 182 -3.00 2.58 1.35
N SER A 183 -3.35 3.80 0.96
CA SER A 183 -4.64 4.06 0.32
C SER A 183 -4.62 5.31 -0.54
N SER A 184 -5.42 5.31 -1.61
CA SER A 184 -5.74 6.49 -2.40
C SER A 184 -6.54 7.53 -1.60
N ARG A 185 -7.33 7.08 -0.60
CA ARG A 185 -8.03 7.94 0.35
C ARG A 185 -7.26 8.02 1.66
N ALA A 186 -6.85 9.23 2.04
CA ALA A 186 -6.09 9.45 3.28
C ALA A 186 -6.85 9.01 4.53
N GLU A 187 -8.17 9.19 4.54
CA GLU A 187 -9.06 8.85 5.65
C GLU A 187 -9.26 7.35 5.87
N TRP A 188 -8.86 6.50 4.92
CA TRP A 188 -8.91 5.04 5.07
C TRP A 188 -7.64 4.46 5.68
N ARG A 189 -6.53 5.20 5.63
CA ARG A 189 -5.24 4.71 6.14
C ARG A 189 -5.31 4.40 7.63
N TYR A 190 -4.66 3.31 8.00
CA TYR A 190 -4.53 2.84 9.38
C TYR A 190 -5.86 2.48 10.06
N ARG A 191 -6.87 2.20 9.24
CA ARG A 191 -8.14 1.60 9.70
C ARG A 191 -8.11 0.09 9.45
N LEU A 192 -8.77 -0.65 10.32
CA LEU A 192 -9.00 -2.08 10.12
C LEU A 192 -10.17 -2.27 9.18
N LEU A 193 -9.99 -3.13 8.19
CA LEU A 193 -11.07 -3.58 7.32
C LEU A 193 -12.06 -4.40 8.15
N SER A 194 -13.33 -4.10 8.02
CA SER A 194 -14.40 -4.88 8.62
C SER A 194 -15.42 -5.24 7.56
N THR A 195 -15.41 -6.50 7.16
CA THR A 195 -16.38 -7.05 6.22
C THR A 195 -17.60 -7.55 6.99
N PHE A 196 -18.81 -7.18 6.56
CA PHE A 196 -20.05 -7.58 7.23
C PHE A 196 -21.18 -7.74 6.22
N PHE A 197 -22.22 -8.41 6.65
CA PHE A 197 -23.48 -8.48 5.93
C PHE A 197 -24.45 -7.43 6.48
N GLU A 198 -25.41 -7.01 5.68
CA GLU A 198 -26.35 -5.91 5.96
C GLU A 198 -26.99 -5.99 7.36
N ALA A 199 -27.37 -7.20 7.81
CA ALA A 199 -28.00 -7.41 9.12
C ALA A 199 -27.12 -7.09 10.33
N SER A 200 -25.79 -6.98 10.13
CA SER A 200 -24.79 -6.76 11.19
C SER A 200 -24.30 -5.31 11.25
N PHE A 201 -24.73 -4.47 10.35
CA PHE A 201 -24.22 -3.11 10.21
C PHE A 201 -24.66 -2.17 11.33
N ARG A 202 -23.68 -1.60 12.05
CA ARG A 202 -23.87 -0.58 13.08
C ARG A 202 -22.83 0.55 12.89
N PRO A 203 -23.14 1.61 12.13
CA PRO A 203 -22.19 2.65 11.74
C PRO A 203 -21.46 3.30 12.92
N ASP A 204 -22.16 3.59 14.01
CA ASP A 204 -21.58 4.24 15.18
C ASP A 204 -20.55 3.37 15.91
N THR A 205 -20.79 2.06 15.97
CA THR A 205 -19.84 1.11 16.56
C THR A 205 -18.58 1.00 15.70
N MET A 206 -18.72 0.92 14.38
CA MET A 206 -17.61 0.82 13.43
C MET A 206 -16.71 2.06 13.50
N ARG A 207 -17.31 3.25 13.58
CA ARG A 207 -16.56 4.51 13.71
C ARG A 207 -15.77 4.58 15.02
N ARG A 208 -16.35 4.15 16.14
CA ARG A 208 -15.66 4.13 17.44
C ARG A 208 -14.46 3.17 17.48
N LEU A 209 -14.54 2.07 16.76
CA LEU A 209 -13.47 1.07 16.68
C LEU A 209 -12.44 1.37 15.56
N ASN A 210 -12.54 2.53 14.90
CA ASN A 210 -11.69 2.89 13.76
C ASN A 210 -11.71 1.86 12.62
N LEU A 211 -12.88 1.27 12.36
CA LEU A 211 -13.07 0.28 11.31
C LEU A 211 -13.52 0.97 10.01
N LEU A 212 -13.05 0.46 8.87
CA LEU A 212 -13.63 0.76 7.57
C LEU A 212 -14.65 -0.34 7.23
N PRO A 213 -15.96 -0.04 7.30
CA PRO A 213 -16.98 -1.03 7.01
C PRO A 213 -17.08 -1.28 5.51
N ILE A 214 -17.10 -2.55 5.13
CA ILE A 214 -17.36 -3.01 3.77
C ILE A 214 -18.61 -3.88 3.80
N LEU A 215 -19.68 -3.40 3.22
CA LEU A 215 -20.92 -4.17 3.06
C LEU A 215 -20.81 -5.05 1.81
N GLN A 216 -20.87 -6.36 1.99
CA GLN A 216 -20.91 -7.29 0.87
C GLN A 216 -22.34 -7.39 0.33
N LEU A 217 -22.52 -7.01 -0.95
CA LEU A 217 -23.80 -7.08 -1.65
C LEU A 217 -24.06 -8.45 -2.30
N GLY A 218 -23.10 -9.37 -2.14
CA GLY A 218 -23.14 -10.71 -2.70
C GLY A 218 -22.29 -10.85 -3.98
N PRO A 219 -21.95 -12.11 -4.34
CA PRO A 219 -21.26 -12.38 -5.60
C PRO A 219 -22.23 -12.18 -6.77
N THR A 220 -21.74 -11.54 -7.81
CA THR A 220 -22.38 -11.49 -9.13
C THR A 220 -21.60 -12.38 -10.10
N ASP A 221 -22.16 -12.70 -11.26
CA ASP A 221 -21.46 -13.47 -12.29
C ASP A 221 -20.17 -12.78 -12.76
N VAL A 222 -20.05 -11.48 -12.52
CA VAL A 222 -18.89 -10.64 -12.88
C VAL A 222 -18.00 -10.25 -11.71
N GLY A 223 -18.17 -10.79 -10.49
CA GLY A 223 -17.30 -10.55 -9.34
C GLY A 223 -18.03 -10.08 -8.09
N GLN A 224 -17.27 -9.81 -7.04
CA GLN A 224 -17.80 -9.35 -5.77
C GLN A 224 -18.14 -7.87 -5.84
N GLN A 225 -19.38 -7.53 -5.50
CA GLN A 225 -19.78 -6.14 -5.29
C GLN A 225 -19.79 -5.80 -3.80
N VAL A 226 -19.35 -4.59 -3.51
CA VAL A 226 -19.29 -4.06 -2.14
C VAL A 226 -19.80 -2.62 -2.09
N GLU A 227 -20.35 -2.24 -0.96
CA GLU A 227 -20.72 -0.86 -0.67
C GLU A 227 -19.79 -0.31 0.41
N ILE A 228 -19.24 0.86 0.16
CA ILE A 228 -18.39 1.61 1.10
C ILE A 228 -18.84 3.07 1.06
N ASP A 229 -19.16 3.63 2.21
CA ASP A 229 -19.61 5.03 2.34
C ASP A 229 -20.84 5.37 1.45
N GLY A 230 -21.72 4.39 1.16
CA GLY A 230 -22.91 4.56 0.33
C GLY A 230 -22.66 4.47 -1.18
N GLU A 231 -21.45 4.17 -1.60
CA GLU A 231 -21.09 3.96 -3.01
C GLU A 231 -20.86 2.46 -3.30
N ILE A 232 -21.34 2.00 -4.45
CA ILE A 232 -21.20 0.60 -4.87
C ILE A 232 -20.00 0.46 -5.80
N TYR A 233 -19.13 -0.49 -5.46
CA TYR A 233 -17.92 -0.80 -6.21
C TYR A 233 -17.88 -2.27 -6.62
N LEU A 234 -17.26 -2.52 -7.75
CA LEU A 234 -16.75 -3.86 -8.09
C LEU A 234 -15.37 -4.01 -7.44
N GLN A 235 -15.23 -4.99 -6.56
CA GLN A 235 -14.01 -5.28 -5.82
C GLN A 235 -13.14 -6.28 -6.58
N ILE A 236 -11.88 -5.96 -6.74
CA ILE A 236 -10.83 -6.85 -7.25
C ILE A 236 -9.73 -6.90 -6.19
N GLU A 237 -9.49 -8.10 -5.68
CA GLU A 237 -8.39 -8.36 -4.76
C GLU A 237 -7.24 -9.06 -5.46
N GLN A 238 -6.03 -8.70 -5.10
CA GLN A 238 -4.80 -9.36 -5.54
C GLN A 238 -3.81 -9.48 -4.39
N ASP A 239 -3.26 -10.67 -4.22
CA ASP A 239 -2.18 -10.87 -3.28
C ASP A 239 -0.89 -10.22 -3.82
N LEU A 240 -0.21 -9.47 -2.94
CA LEU A 240 1.17 -9.12 -3.17
C LEU A 240 2.03 -10.27 -2.65
N ASP A 241 3.03 -10.68 -3.41
CA ASP A 241 4.02 -11.68 -2.96
C ASP A 241 4.97 -11.03 -1.92
N PHE A 242 4.37 -10.45 -0.89
CA PHE A 242 5.09 -9.73 0.16
C PHE A 242 4.31 -9.77 1.48
N ARG A 243 4.75 -10.59 2.42
CA ARG A 243 4.27 -10.67 3.82
C ARG A 243 2.75 -10.74 4.01
N GLY A 244 2.04 -11.39 3.10
CA GLY A 244 0.58 -11.49 3.16
C GLY A 244 -0.14 -10.17 2.89
N TRP A 245 0.52 -9.20 2.26
CA TRP A 245 -0.13 -7.98 1.83
C TRP A 245 -1.08 -8.25 0.67
N LYS A 246 -2.20 -7.55 0.67
CA LYS A 246 -3.22 -7.62 -0.38
C LYS A 246 -3.51 -6.23 -0.92
N LEU A 247 -3.64 -6.13 -2.22
CA LEU A 247 -4.15 -4.96 -2.88
C LEU A 247 -5.64 -5.15 -3.18
N THR A 248 -6.45 -4.21 -2.77
CA THR A 248 -7.86 -4.11 -3.16
C THR A 248 -8.04 -2.91 -4.07
N TYR A 249 -8.55 -3.19 -5.25
CA TYR A 249 -8.94 -2.19 -6.24
C TYR A 249 -10.47 -2.14 -6.32
N LEU A 250 -11.03 -0.95 -6.16
CA LEU A 250 -12.46 -0.70 -6.17
C LEU A 250 -12.82 0.13 -7.42
N ALA A 251 -13.54 -0.48 -8.34
CA ALA A 251 -14.05 0.19 -9.54
C ALA A 251 -15.49 0.66 -9.30
N PRO A 252 -15.79 1.97 -9.37
CA PRO A 252 -17.14 2.47 -9.18
C PRO A 252 -18.07 1.92 -10.28
N THR A 253 -19.24 1.44 -9.87
CA THR A 253 -20.23 0.86 -10.80
C THR A 253 -21.17 1.90 -11.40
N ILE A 254 -21.14 3.12 -10.90
CA ILE A 254 -22.07 4.20 -11.28
C ILE A 254 -22.08 4.48 -12.79
N ASP A 255 -20.91 4.48 -13.44
CA ASP A 255 -20.82 4.72 -14.89
C ASP A 255 -21.39 3.56 -15.71
N ALA A 256 -21.20 2.32 -15.25
CA ALA A 256 -21.76 1.13 -15.88
C ALA A 256 -23.30 1.16 -15.77
N THR A 257 -23.83 1.44 -14.59
CA THR A 257 -25.25 1.56 -14.32
C THR A 257 -25.90 2.70 -15.12
N ALA A 258 -25.23 3.87 -15.19
CA ALA A 258 -25.73 5.02 -15.98
C ALA A 258 -25.82 4.68 -17.48
N ARG A 259 -24.86 3.95 -18.04
CA ARG A 259 -24.88 3.51 -19.44
C ARG A 259 -25.98 2.50 -19.72
N VAL A 260 -26.18 1.52 -18.83
CA VAL A 260 -27.30 0.56 -18.91
C VAL A 260 -28.61 1.32 -18.94
N ASN A 261 -28.83 2.24 -18.01
CA ASN A 261 -30.06 3.03 -17.91
C ASN A 261 -30.29 3.91 -19.16
N ALA A 262 -29.23 4.50 -19.74
CA ALA A 262 -29.34 5.30 -20.96
C ALA A 262 -29.77 4.46 -22.18
N VAL A 263 -29.22 3.25 -22.34
CA VAL A 263 -29.61 2.34 -23.42
C VAL A 263 -31.05 1.86 -23.25
N LEU A 264 -31.44 1.49 -22.02
CA LEU A 264 -32.82 1.10 -21.73
C LEU A 264 -33.84 2.23 -21.98
N ALA A 265 -33.46 3.48 -21.61
CA ALA A 265 -34.31 4.63 -21.88
C ALA A 265 -34.54 4.82 -23.39
N LEU A 266 -33.50 4.61 -24.20
CA LEU A 266 -33.57 4.64 -25.66
C LEU A 266 -34.48 3.51 -26.20
N GLU A 267 -34.32 2.28 -25.70
CA GLU A 267 -35.18 1.16 -26.07
C GLU A 267 -36.67 1.40 -25.74
N ILE A 268 -36.94 1.91 -24.55
CA ILE A 268 -38.29 2.29 -24.12
C ILE A 268 -38.88 3.33 -25.08
N MET A 269 -38.08 4.34 -25.45
CA MET A 269 -38.53 5.39 -26.38
C MET A 269 -38.85 4.83 -27.76
N VAL A 270 -38.02 3.93 -28.29
CA VAL A 270 -38.26 3.26 -29.59
C VAL A 270 -39.49 2.39 -29.54
N LEU A 271 -39.67 1.60 -28.47
CA LEU A 271 -40.84 0.73 -28.29
C LEU A 271 -42.16 1.51 -28.06
N ALA A 272 -42.10 2.73 -27.57
CA ALA A 272 -43.25 3.60 -27.41
C ALA A 272 -43.69 4.30 -28.72
N LEU A 273 -42.78 4.38 -29.71
CA LEU A 273 -43.03 4.96 -31.02
C LEU A 273 -43.48 3.92 -32.08
N ALA A 274 -43.31 2.64 -31.77
CA ALA A 274 -43.69 1.50 -32.63
C ALA A 274 -45.10 0.95 -32.30
#